data_87bbf45f8a02407c17a1fba6de6fd9e6
#
_entry.id   87bbf45f8a02407c17a1fba6de6fd9e6
#
_cell.length_a   1.000
_cell.length_b   1.000
_cell.length_c   1.000
_cell.angle_alpha   90.00
_cell.angle_beta   90.00
_cell.angle_gamma   90.00
#
_symmetry.space_group_name_H-M   'P 1'
#
loop_
_entity.id
_entity.type
_entity.pdbx_description
1 polymer ?
#
loop_
_entity_poly.entity_id
_entity_poly.type
_entity_poly.pdbx_seq_one_letter_code
_entity_poly.pdbx_strand_id
1 'polypeptide(L)'
;MRALLALAAAVVLLAGCGSRPQPSADAATSGAQLEAAAIRTGLIDDPTRADLLGSWALETDRVCVVPGAKGRLRLGALVDYGEGQGCAASGTARRSGDRVQMTFGACRFEARFEGDRIVFPAELPASCDSLCTGRASLAALTVERLSTSTAEAETLRTPGGKLLCPTASAN
;
A
#
# COMPACT_ATOMS: atom_id res chain seq x y z
N MET A 1 18.43 62.18 -14.64
CA MET A 1 19.25 61.29 -13.78
C MET A 1 18.44 60.63 -12.63
N ARG A 2 17.45 61.29 -12.03
CA ARG A 2 16.66 60.68 -10.92
C ARG A 2 15.68 59.57 -11.36
N ALA A 3 15.18 59.61 -12.59
CA ALA A 3 14.25 58.57 -13.11
C ALA A 3 14.94 57.25 -13.47
N LEU A 4 16.20 57.28 -13.87
CA LEU A 4 16.98 56.07 -14.22
C LEU A 4 17.40 55.26 -12.99
N LEU A 5 17.61 55.92 -11.85
CA LEU A 5 17.93 55.25 -10.58
C LEU A 5 16.72 54.52 -9.97
N ALA A 6 15.50 55.00 -10.21
CA ALA A 6 14.28 54.32 -9.73
C ALA A 6 13.97 53.03 -10.51
N LEU A 7 14.29 52.97 -11.82
CA LEU A 7 14.11 51.77 -12.63
C LEU A 7 15.09 50.65 -12.27
N ALA A 8 16.32 50.98 -11.89
CA ALA A 8 17.33 49.99 -11.50
C ALA A 8 17.01 49.33 -10.17
N ALA A 9 16.36 50.00 -9.23
CA ALA A 9 15.96 49.44 -7.95
C ALA A 9 14.77 48.46 -8.06
N ALA A 10 13.87 48.66 -9.04
CA ALA A 10 12.72 47.81 -9.25
C ALA A 10 13.07 46.44 -9.87
N VAL A 11 14.14 46.35 -10.66
CA VAL A 11 14.59 45.13 -11.31
C VAL A 11 15.25 44.14 -10.32
N VAL A 12 15.90 44.65 -9.27
CA VAL A 12 16.60 43.83 -8.28
C VAL A 12 15.61 43.09 -7.36
N LEU A 13 14.39 43.60 -7.17
CA LEU A 13 13.38 42.99 -6.30
C LEU A 13 12.63 41.81 -6.96
N LEU A 14 12.71 41.64 -8.28
CA LEU A 14 12.05 40.55 -9.02
C LEU A 14 12.94 39.33 -9.21
N ALA A 15 14.22 39.37 -8.89
CA ALA A 15 15.15 38.25 -9.04
C ALA A 15 15.14 37.27 -7.83
N GLY A 16 14.36 37.54 -6.79
CA GLY A 16 14.35 36.80 -5.53
C GLY A 16 13.39 35.62 -5.45
N CYS A 17 12.54 35.36 -6.44
CA CYS A 17 11.52 34.28 -6.39
C CYS A 17 11.77 33.18 -7.40
N GLY A 18 12.95 32.55 -7.39
CA GLY A 18 13.27 31.53 -8.37
C GLY A 18 14.00 30.28 -7.86
N SER A 19 14.37 30.21 -6.61
CA SER A 19 14.98 29.01 -6.05
C SER A 19 13.87 28.13 -5.43
N ARG A 20 13.32 27.21 -6.22
CA ARG A 20 12.67 26.04 -5.62
C ARG A 20 13.67 25.42 -4.65
N PRO A 21 13.33 25.23 -3.36
CA PRO A 21 14.19 24.46 -2.48
C PRO A 21 14.32 23.08 -3.13
N GLN A 22 15.50 22.76 -3.65
CA GLN A 22 15.84 21.36 -3.88
C GLN A 22 15.70 20.69 -2.52
N PRO A 23 14.96 19.57 -2.41
CA PRO A 23 14.96 18.80 -1.16
C PRO A 23 16.42 18.44 -0.91
N SER A 24 17.00 19.09 0.11
CA SER A 24 18.36 18.82 0.54
C SER A 24 18.39 17.33 0.95
N ALA A 25 19.49 16.63 0.63
CA ALA A 25 19.71 15.27 1.07
C ALA A 25 19.52 15.13 2.60
N ASP A 26 19.70 16.21 3.35
CA ASP A 26 19.48 16.30 4.79
C ASP A 26 18.00 16.20 5.22
N ALA A 27 17.05 16.61 4.40
CA ALA A 27 15.61 16.49 4.72
C ALA A 27 15.13 15.03 4.60
N ALA A 28 15.66 14.29 3.62
CA ALA A 28 15.40 12.85 3.49
C ALA A 28 16.04 12.07 4.65
N THR A 29 17.23 12.47 5.10
CA THR A 29 17.90 11.88 6.27
C THR A 29 17.20 12.19 7.59
N SER A 30 16.60 13.37 7.75
CA SER A 30 15.85 13.73 8.96
C SER A 30 14.57 12.90 9.12
N GLY A 31 13.82 12.66 8.04
CA GLY A 31 12.66 11.78 8.03
C GLY A 31 13.04 10.34 8.37
N ALA A 32 14.07 9.81 7.74
CA ALA A 32 14.58 8.47 8.02
C ALA A 32 15.12 8.31 9.46
N GLN A 33 15.72 9.36 10.03
CA GLN A 33 16.17 9.35 11.42
C GLN A 33 14.99 9.33 12.40
N LEU A 34 13.91 10.08 12.11
CA LEU A 34 12.70 10.08 12.93
C LEU A 34 12.00 8.71 12.88
N GLU A 35 11.86 8.13 11.70
CA GLU A 35 11.29 6.79 11.52
C GLU A 35 12.13 5.73 12.27
N ALA A 36 13.45 5.75 12.10
CA ALA A 36 14.34 4.85 12.83
C ALA A 36 14.27 5.06 14.35
N ALA A 37 14.05 6.27 14.84
CA ALA A 37 13.82 6.53 16.25
C ALA A 37 12.49 5.96 16.73
N ALA A 38 11.41 6.12 15.96
CA ALA A 38 10.09 5.58 16.27
C ALA A 38 10.11 4.03 16.32
N ILE A 39 10.79 3.39 15.36
CA ILE A 39 11.00 1.93 15.36
C ILE A 39 11.79 1.49 16.61
N ARG A 40 12.90 2.16 16.93
CA ARG A 40 13.71 1.79 18.11
C ARG A 40 12.98 1.91 19.43
N THR A 41 12.06 2.86 19.55
CA THR A 41 11.23 3.06 20.75
C THR A 41 9.98 2.19 20.77
N GLY A 42 9.70 1.41 19.70
CA GLY A 42 8.52 0.56 19.58
C GLY A 42 7.21 1.35 19.36
N LEU A 43 7.31 2.60 18.90
CA LEU A 43 6.13 3.40 18.53
C LEU A 43 5.53 2.95 17.20
N ILE A 44 6.35 2.43 16.31
CA ILE A 44 5.93 1.81 15.04
C ILE A 44 6.66 0.48 14.87
N ASP A 45 6.01 -0.47 14.21
CA ASP A 45 6.62 -1.75 13.86
C ASP A 45 7.73 -1.55 12.81
N ASP A 46 8.83 -2.29 12.96
CA ASP A 46 9.86 -2.37 11.94
C ASP A 46 9.29 -3.13 10.71
N PRO A 47 9.05 -2.46 9.58
CA PRO A 47 8.46 -3.11 8.42
C PRO A 47 9.33 -4.25 7.87
N THR A 48 10.63 -4.30 8.17
CA THR A 48 11.52 -5.38 7.74
C THR A 48 11.37 -6.64 8.58
N ARG A 49 10.94 -6.51 9.83
CA ARG A 49 10.80 -7.60 10.83
C ARG A 49 9.34 -7.99 11.08
N ALA A 50 8.41 -7.06 10.91
CA ALA A 50 6.99 -7.32 11.10
C ALA A 50 6.53 -8.48 10.22
N ASP A 51 5.66 -9.34 10.75
CA ASP A 51 5.09 -10.45 9.98
C ASP A 51 3.98 -9.94 9.06
N LEU A 52 3.96 -10.40 7.83
CA LEU A 52 2.90 -10.10 6.87
C LEU A 52 1.69 -11.03 7.02
N LEU A 53 1.85 -12.16 7.71
CA LEU A 53 0.77 -13.15 7.89
C LEU A 53 -0.36 -12.59 8.75
N GLY A 54 -1.58 -13.05 8.46
CA GLY A 54 -2.77 -12.72 9.22
C GLY A 54 -3.87 -12.07 8.40
N SER A 55 -4.79 -11.41 9.09
CA SER A 55 -5.91 -10.66 8.52
C SER A 55 -5.67 -9.16 8.65
N TRP A 56 -6.12 -8.44 7.63
CA TRP A 56 -5.97 -7.01 7.45
C TRP A 56 -7.30 -6.41 7.07
N ALA A 57 -7.63 -5.23 7.58
CA ALA A 57 -8.92 -4.62 7.35
C ALA A 57 -8.84 -3.09 7.37
N LEU A 58 -9.73 -2.46 6.63
CA LEU A 58 -10.11 -1.07 6.79
C LEU A 58 -11.58 -0.96 6.38
N GLU A 59 -12.44 -0.49 7.27
CA GLU A 59 -13.90 -0.45 7.06
C GLU A 59 -14.45 -1.80 6.58
N THR A 60 -14.93 -1.88 5.33
CA THR A 60 -15.45 -3.10 4.71
C THR A 60 -14.39 -3.90 3.96
N ASP A 61 -13.25 -3.29 3.69
CA ASP A 61 -12.18 -3.90 2.92
C ASP A 61 -11.42 -4.93 3.76
N ARG A 62 -11.00 -6.01 3.14
CA ARG A 62 -10.30 -7.12 3.79
C ARG A 62 -9.16 -7.64 2.93
N VAL A 63 -8.06 -7.96 3.59
CA VAL A 63 -6.99 -8.75 2.99
C VAL A 63 -6.63 -9.88 3.94
N CYS A 64 -6.43 -11.07 3.41
CA CYS A 64 -5.85 -12.19 4.13
C CYS A 64 -4.50 -12.55 3.53
N VAL A 65 -3.55 -12.89 4.39
CA VAL A 65 -2.24 -13.41 3.99
C VAL A 65 -1.92 -14.62 4.85
N VAL A 66 -1.73 -15.76 4.21
CA VAL A 66 -1.50 -17.03 4.91
C VAL A 66 -0.36 -17.82 4.25
N PRO A 67 0.23 -18.79 4.95
CA PRO A 67 1.30 -19.60 4.38
C PRO A 67 0.86 -20.31 3.10
N GLY A 68 1.72 -20.32 2.10
CA GLY A 68 1.52 -21.03 0.84
C GLY A 68 2.65 -22.01 0.54
N ALA A 69 2.62 -22.63 -0.62
CA ALA A 69 3.62 -23.60 -1.02
C ALA A 69 4.91 -22.92 -1.54
N LYS A 70 6.06 -23.58 -1.36
CA LYS A 70 7.36 -23.18 -1.95
C LYS A 70 7.80 -21.76 -1.57
N GLY A 71 7.59 -21.34 -0.32
CA GLY A 71 7.99 -20.02 0.19
C GLY A 71 7.19 -18.85 -0.37
N ARG A 72 6.09 -19.11 -1.08
CA ARG A 72 5.10 -18.09 -1.44
C ARG A 72 4.01 -18.01 -0.37
N LEU A 73 3.36 -16.87 -0.30
CA LEU A 73 2.18 -16.67 0.53
C LEU A 73 0.93 -16.81 -0.33
N ARG A 74 -0.16 -17.32 0.24
CA ARG A 74 -1.51 -17.21 -0.33
C ARG A 74 -2.07 -15.88 0.11
N LEU A 75 -2.77 -15.22 -0.78
CA LEU A 75 -3.29 -13.88 -0.60
C LEU A 75 -4.72 -13.80 -1.11
N GLY A 76 -5.55 -13.07 -0.41
CA GLY A 76 -6.86 -12.66 -0.88
C GLY A 76 -7.11 -11.20 -0.58
N ALA A 77 -7.80 -10.49 -1.46
CA ALA A 77 -8.20 -9.11 -1.29
C ALA A 77 -9.68 -8.95 -1.63
N LEU A 78 -10.40 -8.22 -0.79
CA LEU A 78 -11.81 -7.89 -0.92
C LEU A 78 -11.99 -6.40 -0.73
N VAL A 79 -12.66 -5.77 -1.67
CA VAL A 79 -13.22 -4.41 -1.57
C VAL A 79 -14.72 -4.56 -1.70
N ASP A 80 -15.50 -4.00 -0.79
CA ASP A 80 -16.97 -4.10 -0.81
C ASP A 80 -17.60 -2.72 -0.61
N TYR A 81 -18.14 -2.17 -1.69
CA TYR A 81 -18.88 -0.90 -1.69
C TYR A 81 -20.41 -1.10 -1.55
N GLY A 82 -20.85 -2.34 -1.33
CA GLY A 82 -22.27 -2.68 -1.29
C GLY A 82 -22.90 -2.77 -2.68
N GLU A 83 -24.19 -3.16 -2.71
CA GLU A 83 -25.00 -3.25 -3.93
C GLU A 83 -24.38 -4.06 -5.09
N GLY A 84 -23.54 -5.05 -4.75
CA GLY A 84 -22.84 -5.86 -5.74
C GLY A 84 -21.65 -5.18 -6.41
N GLN A 85 -21.24 -4.02 -5.92
CA GLN A 85 -20.04 -3.33 -6.37
C GLN A 85 -18.87 -3.66 -5.46
N GLY A 86 -17.84 -4.26 -6.00
CA GLY A 86 -16.68 -4.64 -5.20
C GLY A 86 -15.64 -5.38 -6.02
N CYS A 87 -14.54 -5.72 -5.37
CA CYS A 87 -13.49 -6.55 -5.94
C CYS A 87 -13.30 -7.76 -5.04
N ALA A 88 -13.10 -8.93 -5.63
CA ALA A 88 -12.73 -10.14 -4.91
C ALA A 88 -11.63 -10.86 -5.68
N ALA A 89 -10.48 -10.98 -5.07
CA ALA A 89 -9.30 -11.56 -5.69
C ALA A 89 -8.64 -12.56 -4.76
N SER A 90 -8.24 -13.71 -5.30
CA SER A 90 -7.42 -14.71 -4.61
C SER A 90 -6.18 -15.01 -5.42
N GLY A 91 -5.04 -15.16 -4.77
CA GLY A 91 -3.78 -15.31 -5.47
C GLY A 91 -2.61 -15.63 -4.56
N THR A 92 -1.44 -15.17 -4.96
CA THR A 92 -0.19 -15.40 -4.23
C THR A 92 0.59 -14.11 -4.04
N ALA A 93 1.38 -14.07 -2.97
CA ALA A 93 2.29 -12.98 -2.70
C ALA A 93 3.71 -13.49 -2.44
N ARG A 94 4.68 -12.63 -2.71
CA ARG A 94 6.08 -12.80 -2.30
C ARG A 94 6.58 -11.49 -1.70
N ARG A 95 7.09 -11.55 -0.49
CA ARG A 95 7.65 -10.40 0.19
C ARG A 95 9.16 -10.26 -0.06
N SER A 96 9.62 -9.03 -0.19
CA SER A 96 11.03 -8.65 -0.23
C SER A 96 11.20 -7.32 0.52
N GLY A 97 11.61 -7.37 1.77
CA GLY A 97 11.70 -6.20 2.64
C GLY A 97 10.33 -5.57 2.91
N ASP A 98 10.18 -4.31 2.56
CA ASP A 98 8.94 -3.53 2.63
C ASP A 98 8.03 -3.67 1.39
N ARG A 99 8.48 -4.45 0.39
CA ARG A 99 7.73 -4.66 -0.86
C ARG A 99 7.07 -6.02 -0.89
N VAL A 100 5.87 -6.07 -1.43
CA VAL A 100 5.07 -7.28 -1.57
C VAL A 100 4.61 -7.41 -3.02
N GLN A 101 5.23 -8.33 -3.75
CA GLN A 101 4.77 -8.71 -5.09
C GLN A 101 3.49 -9.52 -4.98
N MET A 102 2.40 -9.02 -5.52
CA MET A 102 1.09 -9.64 -5.53
C MET A 102 0.73 -10.13 -6.92
N THR A 103 0.09 -11.30 -6.99
CA THR A 103 -0.35 -11.92 -8.24
C THR A 103 -1.74 -12.50 -8.06
N PHE A 104 -2.71 -11.96 -8.80
CA PHE A 104 -4.09 -12.43 -8.90
C PHE A 104 -4.38 -12.81 -10.35
N GLY A 105 -4.03 -14.03 -10.73
CA GLY A 105 -4.12 -14.44 -12.14
C GLY A 105 -3.22 -13.59 -13.06
N ALA A 106 -3.83 -12.85 -13.97
CA ALA A 106 -3.12 -11.93 -14.88
C ALA A 106 -2.77 -10.58 -14.23
N CYS A 107 -3.48 -10.17 -13.18
CA CYS A 107 -3.22 -8.95 -12.42
C CYS A 107 -1.97 -9.14 -11.56
N ARG A 108 -0.95 -8.29 -11.77
CA ARG A 108 0.31 -8.32 -11.02
C ARG A 108 0.77 -6.92 -10.72
N PHE A 109 1.11 -6.67 -9.47
CA PHE A 109 1.65 -5.38 -9.03
C PHE A 109 2.48 -5.55 -7.77
N GLU A 110 3.11 -4.48 -7.34
CA GLU A 110 3.87 -4.41 -6.11
C GLU A 110 3.15 -3.47 -5.13
N ALA A 111 2.81 -3.98 -3.95
CA ALA A 111 2.29 -3.21 -2.83
C ALA A 111 3.42 -2.88 -1.85
N ARG A 112 3.21 -1.85 -1.04
CA ARG A 112 4.10 -1.49 0.06
C ARG A 112 3.58 -2.05 1.37
N PHE A 113 4.48 -2.57 2.19
CA PHE A 113 4.22 -3.06 3.53
C PHE A 113 4.96 -2.18 4.55
N GLU A 114 4.20 -1.54 5.41
CA GLU A 114 4.72 -0.57 6.39
C GLU A 114 4.78 -1.13 7.83
N GLY A 115 4.66 -2.47 7.96
CA GLY A 115 4.71 -3.16 9.26
C GLY A 115 3.33 -3.40 9.85
N ASP A 116 2.54 -2.37 10.02
CA ASP A 116 1.16 -2.38 10.50
C ASP A 116 0.12 -2.19 9.39
N ARG A 117 0.56 -1.91 8.16
CA ARG A 117 -0.30 -1.52 7.04
C ARG A 117 0.20 -2.10 5.72
N ILE A 118 -0.74 -2.43 4.83
CA ILE A 118 -0.47 -2.80 3.43
C ILE A 118 -1.10 -1.72 2.55
N VAL A 119 -0.32 -1.14 1.65
CA VAL A 119 -0.74 -0.06 0.75
C VAL A 119 -0.57 -0.52 -0.70
N PHE A 120 -1.67 -0.60 -1.44
CA PHE A 120 -1.66 -0.90 -2.87
C PHE A 120 -1.33 0.38 -3.65
N PRO A 121 -0.72 0.28 -4.83
CA PRO A 121 -0.42 1.46 -5.63
C PRO A 121 -1.69 2.16 -6.11
N ALA A 122 -1.58 3.48 -6.33
CA ALA A 122 -2.70 4.29 -6.81
C ALA A 122 -3.13 3.93 -8.24
N GLU A 123 -2.21 3.36 -9.03
CA GLU A 123 -2.47 2.89 -10.38
C GLU A 123 -2.14 1.40 -10.49
N LEU A 124 -3.06 0.64 -11.06
CA LEU A 124 -2.91 -0.79 -11.30
C LEU A 124 -2.95 -1.08 -12.81
N PRO A 125 -2.32 -2.19 -13.25
CA PRO A 125 -2.49 -2.67 -14.63
C PRO A 125 -3.97 -2.92 -14.96
N ALA A 126 -4.40 -2.64 -16.19
CA ALA A 126 -5.77 -2.87 -16.65
C ALA A 126 -6.24 -4.34 -16.50
N SER A 127 -5.30 -5.31 -16.44
CA SER A 127 -5.62 -6.69 -16.14
C SER A 127 -6.23 -6.90 -14.74
N CYS A 128 -6.15 -5.91 -13.85
CA CYS A 128 -6.74 -5.95 -12.51
C CYS A 128 -8.23 -5.58 -12.51
N ASP A 129 -8.71 -4.87 -13.52
CA ASP A 129 -10.10 -4.41 -13.60
C ASP A 129 -11.09 -5.59 -13.65
N SER A 130 -10.68 -6.73 -14.23
CA SER A 130 -11.50 -7.94 -14.30
C SER A 130 -11.78 -8.62 -12.94
N LEU A 131 -11.09 -8.18 -11.88
CA LEU A 131 -11.29 -8.66 -10.51
C LEU A 131 -12.43 -7.91 -9.79
N CYS A 132 -12.95 -6.87 -10.42
CA CYS A 132 -13.89 -5.93 -9.83
C CYS A 132 -15.20 -5.89 -10.62
N THR A 133 -16.27 -5.45 -9.95
CA THR A 133 -17.59 -5.19 -10.53
C THR A 133 -17.97 -3.73 -10.29
N GLY A 134 -18.78 -3.19 -11.18
CA GLY A 134 -19.23 -1.80 -11.10
C GLY A 134 -18.06 -0.82 -11.28
N ARG A 135 -17.94 0.11 -10.36
CA ARG A 135 -16.84 1.11 -10.33
C ARG A 135 -15.82 0.85 -9.23
N ALA A 136 -15.87 -0.33 -8.63
CA ALA A 136 -14.90 -0.69 -7.61
C ALA A 136 -13.50 -0.92 -8.22
N SER A 137 -12.47 -0.69 -7.43
CA SER A 137 -11.08 -0.88 -7.81
C SER A 137 -10.26 -1.37 -6.63
N LEU A 138 -9.23 -2.16 -6.91
CA LEU A 138 -8.18 -2.48 -5.93
C LEU A 138 -7.11 -1.38 -5.84
N ALA A 139 -7.14 -0.38 -6.73
CA ALA A 139 -6.18 0.72 -6.71
C ALA A 139 -6.31 1.53 -5.41
N ALA A 140 -5.16 1.94 -4.86
CA ALA A 140 -5.06 2.68 -3.60
C ALA A 140 -5.68 1.98 -2.38
N LEU A 141 -6.03 0.69 -2.46
CA LEU A 141 -6.48 -0.07 -1.30
C LEU A 141 -5.44 0.03 -0.18
N THR A 142 -5.88 0.45 0.99
CA THR A 142 -5.05 0.48 2.18
C THR A 142 -5.77 -0.31 3.27
N VAL A 143 -5.07 -1.22 3.91
CA VAL A 143 -5.61 -2.00 5.04
C VAL A 143 -4.61 -2.01 6.17
N GLU A 144 -5.13 -2.01 7.40
CA GLU A 144 -4.36 -2.06 8.63
C GLU A 144 -4.43 -3.47 9.25
N ARG A 145 -3.48 -3.79 10.10
CA ARG A 145 -3.43 -5.09 10.77
C ARG A 145 -4.63 -5.29 11.68
N LEU A 146 -5.42 -6.29 11.40
CA LEU A 146 -6.53 -6.71 12.25
C LEU A 146 -6.08 -7.81 13.22
N SER A 147 -5.38 -8.84 12.70
CA SER A 147 -4.92 -9.98 13.49
C SER A 147 -3.72 -10.66 12.84
N THR A 148 -2.81 -11.19 13.65
CA THR A 148 -1.69 -12.02 13.19
C THR A 148 -2.08 -13.51 13.04
N SER A 149 -3.29 -13.87 13.42
CA SER A 149 -3.78 -15.26 13.37
C SER A 149 -4.02 -15.70 11.93
N THR A 150 -3.25 -16.67 11.46
CA THR A 150 -3.45 -17.29 10.15
C THR A 150 -4.76 -18.10 10.12
N ALA A 151 -5.16 -18.68 11.24
CA ALA A 151 -6.41 -19.42 11.34
C ALA A 151 -7.63 -18.49 11.12
N GLU A 152 -7.62 -17.26 11.66
CA GLU A 152 -8.64 -16.27 11.39
C GLU A 152 -8.61 -15.82 9.93
N ALA A 153 -7.42 -15.53 9.40
CA ALA A 153 -7.25 -15.14 8.01
C ALA A 153 -7.79 -16.18 7.02
N GLU A 154 -7.66 -17.48 7.32
CA GLU A 154 -8.18 -18.58 6.51
C GLU A 154 -9.72 -18.69 6.54
N THR A 155 -10.39 -18.07 7.50
CA THR A 155 -11.87 -18.08 7.59
C THR A 155 -12.51 -16.95 6.80
N LEU A 156 -11.76 -15.95 6.36
CA LEU A 156 -12.30 -14.80 5.63
C LEU A 156 -12.97 -15.24 4.33
N ARG A 157 -14.15 -14.66 4.07
CA ARG A 157 -14.98 -15.02 2.92
C ARG A 157 -15.39 -13.78 2.14
N THR A 158 -15.63 -13.99 0.86
CA THR A 158 -16.31 -13.02 0.01
C THR A 158 -17.80 -12.93 0.38
N PRO A 159 -18.54 -11.89 -0.04
CA PRO A 159 -20.00 -11.83 0.13
C PRO A 159 -20.73 -13.07 -0.44
N GLY A 160 -20.18 -13.70 -1.48
CA GLY A 160 -20.70 -14.94 -2.05
C GLY A 160 -20.32 -16.21 -1.28
N GLY A 161 -19.71 -16.10 -0.08
CA GLY A 161 -19.38 -17.22 0.81
C GLY A 161 -18.11 -18.00 0.44
N LYS A 162 -17.42 -17.67 -0.66
CA LYS A 162 -16.15 -18.32 -1.04
C LYS A 162 -15.02 -17.85 -0.12
N LEU A 163 -14.10 -18.75 0.22
CA LEU A 163 -12.90 -18.40 0.97
C LEU A 163 -12.07 -17.37 0.20
N LEU A 164 -11.65 -16.32 0.89
CA LEU A 164 -10.83 -15.26 0.32
C LEU A 164 -9.37 -15.74 0.12
N CYS A 165 -8.84 -16.50 1.09
CA CYS A 165 -7.55 -17.19 1.00
C CYS A 165 -7.76 -18.72 0.89
N PRO A 166 -8.19 -19.25 -0.28
CA PRO A 166 -8.49 -20.68 -0.41
C PRO A 166 -7.23 -21.52 -0.18
N THR A 167 -7.40 -22.71 0.45
CA THR A 167 -6.33 -23.71 0.56
C THR A 167 -5.96 -24.25 -0.82
N ALA A 168 -4.70 -24.65 -1.01
CA ALA A 168 -4.21 -25.19 -2.29
C ALA A 168 -4.93 -26.47 -2.77
N SER A 169 -5.84 -27.01 -1.95
CA SER A 169 -6.59 -28.26 -2.19
C SER A 169 -8.00 -28.01 -2.74
N ALA A 170 -8.39 -26.77 -3.03
CA ALA A 170 -9.76 -26.44 -3.47
C ALA A 170 -9.84 -26.26 -5.00
N ASN A 171 -9.09 -27.08 -5.76
CA ASN A 171 -9.23 -27.17 -7.22
C ASN A 171 -9.54 -28.61 -7.61
#